data_2b7d33b29157c97451c6fcca98e8b844
#
_entry.id   2b7d33b29157c97451c6fcca98e8b844
#
_cell.length_a   1.000
_cell.length_b   1.000
_cell.length_c   1.000
_cell.angle_alpha   90.00
_cell.angle_beta   90.00
_cell.angle_gamma   90.00
#
_symmetry.space_group_name_H-M   'P 1'
#
loop_
_entity.id
_entity.type
_entity.pdbx_description
1 polymer ?
#
loop_
_entity_poly.entity_id
_entity_poly.type
_entity_poly.pdbx_seq_one_letter_code
_entity_poly.pdbx_strand_id
1 'polypeptide(L)'
;MAPSRGPQAIPRTLHITLNNHKGAVHVARYAKGTSKYVLTGGQDRSVRLWNPATGLEIKTYAGHGYEVLSITVAHDNVKFASSGGDRSVFLWDVATANTIRRFAGHMGKINAVEFNEDASVLASGSFDGTVRLWDLRSQSRQAIQTLSEARDAIQTLSVGNTYITSGSVDGHIRTYDLRKGELRSDYLGQPVTSVQPMQDSTAILVTTLDSHIRLLDMQTGKMLNDFTGHTNESFRCRACFGHAEASVICGDENGQAKPLAPNPPPKVHEKVITWVEHHPIDVGEMVTASADGTVKVWKQ
;
A
#
# COMPACT_ATOMS: atom_id res chain seq x y z
N MET A 1 11.44 35.45 2.17
CA MET A 1 10.16 34.87 1.74
C MET A 1 10.43 33.97 0.55
N ALA A 2 10.33 32.65 0.70
CA ALA A 2 10.38 31.74 -0.43
C ALA A 2 9.06 31.89 -1.22
N PRO A 3 9.08 31.86 -2.57
CA PRO A 3 7.86 31.94 -3.35
C PRO A 3 6.94 30.78 -3.01
N SER A 4 5.68 31.08 -2.69
CA SER A 4 4.62 30.10 -2.54
C SER A 4 4.52 29.31 -3.86
N ARG A 5 5.03 28.10 -3.89
CA ARG A 5 4.80 27.18 -5.01
C ARG A 5 3.30 26.88 -5.04
N GLY A 6 2.64 27.33 -6.11
CA GLY A 6 1.24 26.99 -6.35
C GLY A 6 1.04 25.45 -6.37
N PRO A 7 -0.21 24.96 -6.30
CA PRO A 7 -0.49 23.53 -6.29
C PRO A 7 0.20 22.86 -7.48
N GLN A 8 1.16 21.97 -7.18
CA GLN A 8 1.90 21.26 -8.22
C GLN A 8 0.94 20.34 -8.97
N ALA A 9 1.00 20.41 -10.30
CA ALA A 9 0.13 19.62 -11.16
C ALA A 9 0.41 18.12 -10.96
N ILE A 10 -0.65 17.34 -10.75
CA ILE A 10 -0.58 15.89 -10.68
C ILE A 10 -0.19 15.33 -12.05
N PRO A 11 0.68 14.28 -12.11
CA PRO A 11 1.05 13.65 -13.38
C PRO A 11 -0.17 13.17 -14.17
N ARG A 12 -0.31 13.61 -15.42
CA ARG A 12 -1.50 13.34 -16.26
C ARG A 12 -1.17 12.74 -17.63
N THR A 13 0.09 12.78 -18.03
CA THR A 13 0.52 12.22 -19.31
C THR A 13 0.90 10.76 -19.13
N LEU A 14 0.24 9.86 -19.85
CA LEU A 14 0.62 8.46 -19.86
C LEU A 14 2.01 8.33 -20.48
N HIS A 15 2.99 7.87 -19.68
CA HIS A 15 4.35 7.64 -20.14
C HIS A 15 4.50 6.24 -20.71
N ILE A 16 4.08 5.20 -19.96
CA ILE A 16 4.22 3.80 -20.37
C ILE A 16 3.18 2.90 -19.69
N THR A 17 2.84 1.81 -20.36
CA THR A 17 1.96 0.77 -19.83
C THR A 17 2.74 -0.53 -19.67
N LEU A 18 2.70 -1.12 -18.48
CA LEU A 18 3.28 -2.41 -18.12
C LEU A 18 2.15 -3.44 -18.14
N ASN A 19 2.17 -4.41 -19.05
CA ASN A 19 1.02 -5.26 -19.37
C ASN A 19 1.30 -6.78 -19.37
N ASN A 20 2.39 -7.23 -18.72
CA ASN A 20 2.73 -8.67 -18.72
C ASN A 20 1.95 -9.48 -17.67
N HIS A 21 1.23 -8.85 -16.72
CA HIS A 21 0.40 -9.58 -15.79
C HIS A 21 -0.81 -10.22 -16.47
N LYS A 22 -1.15 -11.45 -16.05
CA LYS A 22 -2.35 -12.16 -16.49
C LYS A 22 -3.44 -12.09 -15.43
N GLY A 23 -4.37 -11.16 -15.58
CA GLY A 23 -5.41 -10.87 -14.60
C GLY A 23 -5.12 -9.64 -13.75
N ALA A 24 -5.94 -9.39 -12.74
CA ALA A 24 -5.88 -8.18 -11.92
C ALA A 24 -4.50 -7.97 -11.28
N VAL A 25 -4.02 -6.72 -11.29
CA VAL A 25 -2.87 -6.29 -10.50
C VAL A 25 -3.39 -5.65 -9.22
N HIS A 26 -2.94 -6.12 -8.07
CA HIS A 26 -3.44 -5.69 -6.77
C HIS A 26 -2.53 -4.66 -6.10
N VAL A 27 -1.25 -4.65 -6.44
CA VAL A 27 -0.25 -3.81 -5.81
C VAL A 27 0.83 -3.37 -6.80
N ALA A 28 1.25 -2.11 -6.71
CA ALA A 28 2.39 -1.56 -7.43
C ALA A 28 3.16 -0.62 -6.49
N ARG A 29 4.40 -0.98 -6.15
CA ARG A 29 5.25 -0.26 -5.20
C ARG A 29 6.54 0.20 -5.84
N TYR A 30 6.89 1.45 -5.61
CA TYR A 30 8.23 1.94 -5.91
C TYR A 30 9.26 1.30 -4.98
N ALA A 31 10.46 1.05 -5.52
CA ALA A 31 11.64 0.75 -4.73
C ALA A 31 11.97 1.92 -3.79
N LYS A 32 12.66 1.66 -2.70
CA LYS A 32 13.08 2.70 -1.74
C LYS A 32 14.27 3.53 -2.29
N GLY A 33 14.62 4.61 -1.60
CA GLY A 33 15.74 5.47 -1.98
C GLY A 33 15.52 6.14 -3.33
N THR A 34 16.31 5.83 -4.35
CA THR A 34 16.22 6.45 -5.69
C THR A 34 14.96 6.10 -6.47
N SER A 35 14.17 5.14 -6.00
CA SER A 35 12.88 4.71 -6.56
C SER A 35 12.86 4.41 -8.07
N LYS A 36 14.02 3.99 -8.62
CA LYS A 36 14.23 3.71 -10.05
C LYS A 36 13.48 2.49 -10.58
N TYR A 37 12.87 1.72 -9.71
CA TYR A 37 12.20 0.46 -10.05
C TYR A 37 10.82 0.41 -9.41
N VAL A 38 9.94 -0.37 -10.03
CA VAL A 38 8.60 -0.67 -9.53
C VAL A 38 8.44 -2.18 -9.39
N LEU A 39 7.92 -2.63 -8.26
CA LEU A 39 7.47 -3.99 -8.06
C LEU A 39 5.94 -4.04 -8.17
N THR A 40 5.44 -5.03 -8.87
CA THR A 40 4.00 -5.24 -9.05
C THR A 40 3.63 -6.67 -8.68
N GLY A 41 2.42 -6.85 -8.12
CA GLY A 41 1.91 -8.16 -7.74
C GLY A 41 0.44 -8.29 -8.11
N GLY A 42 0.03 -9.46 -8.53
CA GLY A 42 -1.32 -9.65 -9.03
C GLY A 42 -1.87 -11.08 -8.94
N GLN A 43 -2.99 -11.25 -9.63
CA GLN A 43 -3.75 -12.49 -9.69
C GLN A 43 -2.98 -13.66 -10.32
N ASP A 44 -2.02 -13.37 -11.18
CA ASP A 44 -1.15 -14.38 -11.83
C ASP A 44 -0.11 -15.01 -10.89
N ARG A 45 -0.20 -14.72 -9.57
CA ARG A 45 0.64 -15.30 -8.51
C ARG A 45 2.12 -14.92 -8.61
N SER A 46 2.46 -13.94 -9.43
CA SER A 46 3.83 -13.47 -9.63
C SER A 46 4.04 -12.08 -9.03
N VAL A 47 5.28 -11.83 -8.62
CA VAL A 47 5.77 -10.47 -8.41
C VAL A 47 6.72 -10.16 -9.55
N ARG A 48 6.62 -8.96 -10.13
CA ARG A 48 7.44 -8.51 -11.26
C ARG A 48 8.18 -7.23 -10.91
N LEU A 49 9.43 -7.15 -11.30
CA LEU A 49 10.29 -5.98 -11.16
C LEU A 49 10.43 -5.28 -12.50
N TRP A 50 10.18 -3.99 -12.53
CA TRP A 50 10.18 -3.18 -13.74
C TRP A 50 11.09 -1.97 -13.63
N ASN A 51 11.60 -1.55 -14.78
CA ASN A 51 12.12 -0.21 -14.96
C ASN A 51 10.99 0.68 -15.51
N PRO A 52 10.41 1.61 -14.72
CA PRO A 52 9.27 2.41 -15.14
C PRO A 52 9.61 3.42 -16.24
N ALA A 53 10.90 3.78 -16.40
CA ALA A 53 11.32 4.71 -17.45
C ALA A 53 11.36 4.06 -18.84
N THR A 54 11.64 2.76 -18.93
CA THR A 54 11.75 2.04 -20.20
C THR A 54 10.65 1.01 -20.44
N GLY A 55 9.87 0.67 -19.39
CA GLY A 55 8.86 -0.38 -19.41
C GLY A 55 9.43 -1.81 -19.43
N LEU A 56 10.74 -1.94 -19.29
CA LEU A 56 11.39 -3.24 -19.33
C LEU A 56 11.08 -4.03 -18.04
N GLU A 57 10.54 -5.24 -18.19
CA GLU A 57 10.49 -6.22 -17.11
C GLU A 57 11.89 -6.76 -16.87
N ILE A 58 12.43 -6.53 -15.69
CA ILE A 58 13.79 -6.95 -15.32
C ILE A 58 13.77 -8.37 -14.78
N LYS A 59 12.75 -8.69 -13.96
CA LYS A 59 12.68 -9.98 -13.27
C LYS A 59 11.27 -10.36 -12.86
N THR A 60 11.01 -11.66 -12.86
CA THR A 60 9.78 -12.25 -12.31
C THR A 60 10.14 -13.15 -11.12
N TYR A 61 9.39 -13.00 -10.02
CA TYR A 61 9.50 -13.81 -8.81
C TYR A 61 8.27 -14.72 -8.74
N ALA A 62 8.52 -16.02 -8.83
CA ALA A 62 7.49 -17.06 -8.80
C ALA A 62 7.65 -17.92 -7.54
N GLY A 63 6.56 -18.20 -6.85
CA GLY A 63 6.58 -18.99 -5.61
C GLY A 63 5.27 -18.94 -4.84
N HIS A 64 4.45 -17.89 -5.07
CA HIS A 64 3.11 -17.84 -4.51
C HIS A 64 2.19 -18.90 -5.14
N GLY A 65 1.42 -19.59 -4.29
CA GLY A 65 0.39 -20.53 -4.73
C GLY A 65 -0.92 -19.86 -5.15
N TYR A 66 -1.13 -18.62 -4.72
CA TYR A 66 -2.33 -17.81 -4.93
C TYR A 66 -1.94 -16.37 -5.27
N GLU A 67 -2.94 -15.53 -5.54
CA GLU A 67 -2.79 -14.10 -5.84
C GLU A 67 -1.92 -13.36 -4.83
N VAL A 68 -1.10 -12.43 -5.32
CA VAL A 68 -0.30 -11.51 -4.50
C VAL A 68 -1.12 -10.28 -4.20
N LEU A 69 -1.32 -9.96 -2.92
CA LEU A 69 -2.18 -8.86 -2.46
C LEU A 69 -1.40 -7.67 -1.93
N SER A 70 -0.18 -7.88 -1.45
CA SER A 70 0.64 -6.80 -0.88
C SER A 70 2.13 -7.07 -1.08
N ILE A 71 2.88 -6.00 -1.27
CA ILE A 71 4.34 -5.98 -1.41
C ILE A 71 4.88 -4.85 -0.55
N THR A 72 6.02 -5.09 0.10
CA THR A 72 6.81 -4.05 0.77
C THR A 72 8.28 -4.23 0.45
N VAL A 73 9.02 -3.13 0.31
CA VAL A 73 10.44 -3.13 -0.07
C VAL A 73 11.27 -2.66 1.12
N ALA A 74 12.36 -3.38 1.42
CA ALA A 74 13.30 -2.97 2.45
C ALA A 74 14.04 -1.68 2.03
N HIS A 75 14.48 -0.89 3.01
CA HIS A 75 15.14 0.40 2.78
C HIS A 75 16.41 0.32 1.91
N ASP A 76 17.11 -0.82 1.97
CA ASP A 76 18.34 -1.10 1.23
C ASP A 76 18.11 -1.64 -0.19
N ASN A 77 16.85 -1.93 -0.58
CA ASN A 77 16.44 -2.58 -1.83
C ASN A 77 17.08 -3.97 -2.09
N VAL A 78 17.74 -4.57 -1.10
CA VAL A 78 18.32 -5.91 -1.22
C VAL A 78 17.23 -6.98 -1.10
N LYS A 79 16.20 -6.68 -0.30
CA LYS A 79 15.10 -7.59 0.02
C LYS A 79 13.75 -6.91 -0.18
N PHE A 80 12.75 -7.72 -0.49
CA PHE A 80 11.35 -7.31 -0.40
C PHE A 80 10.53 -8.45 0.20
N ALA A 81 9.36 -8.12 0.71
CA ALA A 81 8.39 -9.10 1.17
C ALA A 81 7.10 -9.00 0.38
N SER A 82 6.45 -10.14 0.16
CA SER A 82 5.14 -10.23 -0.48
C SER A 82 4.21 -11.15 0.28
N SER A 83 2.92 -10.89 0.17
CA SER A 83 1.88 -11.67 0.83
C SER A 83 0.64 -11.79 -0.05
N GLY A 84 -0.21 -12.76 0.25
CA GLY A 84 -1.40 -12.98 -0.56
C GLY A 84 -2.32 -14.09 -0.07
N GLY A 85 -3.04 -14.70 -1.03
CA GLY A 85 -4.05 -15.72 -0.78
C GLY A 85 -3.52 -17.04 -0.21
N ASP A 86 -2.23 -17.31 -0.28
CA ASP A 86 -1.58 -18.52 0.22
C ASP A 86 -1.28 -18.50 1.74
N ARG A 87 -1.79 -17.52 2.46
CA ARG A 87 -1.67 -17.37 3.92
C ARG A 87 -0.23 -17.35 4.44
N SER A 88 0.69 -16.93 3.58
CA SER A 88 2.12 -16.89 3.89
C SER A 88 2.72 -15.56 3.47
N VAL A 89 3.74 -15.14 4.20
CA VAL A 89 4.61 -14.04 3.82
C VAL A 89 5.90 -14.62 3.25
N PHE A 90 6.29 -14.16 2.08
CA PHE A 90 7.55 -14.51 1.44
C PHE A 90 8.52 -13.36 1.56
N LEU A 91 9.72 -13.66 2.01
CA LEU A 91 10.86 -12.75 1.99
C LEU A 91 11.78 -13.16 0.84
N TRP A 92 12.06 -12.22 -0.06
CA TRP A 92 12.81 -12.46 -1.29
C TRP A 92 14.12 -11.72 -1.32
N ASP A 93 15.10 -12.31 -1.96
CA ASP A 93 16.31 -11.63 -2.41
C ASP A 93 16.06 -11.02 -3.81
N VAL A 94 16.26 -9.70 -3.95
CA VAL A 94 15.98 -8.98 -5.20
C VAL A 94 16.94 -9.41 -6.31
N ALA A 95 18.22 -9.65 -5.99
CA ALA A 95 19.26 -9.93 -6.97
C ALA A 95 19.13 -11.35 -7.53
N THR A 96 18.88 -12.35 -6.67
CA THR A 96 18.86 -13.77 -7.06
C THR A 96 17.48 -14.29 -7.43
N ALA A 97 16.41 -13.57 -7.07
CA ALA A 97 15.00 -13.99 -7.15
C ALA A 97 14.66 -15.23 -6.30
N ASN A 98 15.52 -15.59 -5.35
CA ASN A 98 15.26 -16.70 -4.45
C ASN A 98 14.44 -16.25 -3.24
N THR A 99 13.60 -17.16 -2.73
CA THR A 99 12.95 -16.99 -1.45
C THR A 99 13.97 -17.20 -0.34
N ILE A 100 14.25 -16.14 0.43
CA ILE A 100 15.12 -16.20 1.61
C ILE A 100 14.40 -16.95 2.73
N ARG A 101 13.11 -16.60 2.96
CA ARG A 101 12.30 -17.16 4.04
C ARG A 101 10.81 -17.10 3.71
N ARG A 102 10.08 -18.07 4.23
CA ARG A 102 8.63 -18.09 4.22
C ARG A 102 8.11 -18.15 5.64
N PHE A 103 7.22 -17.22 6.00
CA PHE A 103 6.54 -17.17 7.29
C PHE A 103 5.12 -17.65 7.11
N ALA A 104 4.73 -18.66 7.90
CA ALA A 104 3.40 -19.23 7.91
C ALA A 104 2.84 -19.17 9.34
N GLY A 105 1.52 -19.07 9.46
CA GLY A 105 0.86 -19.03 10.75
C GLY A 105 -0.50 -18.36 10.71
N HIS A 106 -0.73 -17.45 9.76
CA HIS A 106 -2.07 -16.91 9.54
C HIS A 106 -3.06 -17.97 9.07
N MET A 107 -4.30 -17.86 9.54
CA MET A 107 -5.39 -18.77 9.20
C MET A 107 -6.16 -18.31 7.95
N GLY A 108 -6.03 -17.05 7.56
CA GLY A 108 -6.66 -16.43 6.40
C GLY A 108 -5.64 -15.84 5.42
N LYS A 109 -6.12 -15.37 4.27
CA LYS A 109 -5.30 -14.62 3.30
C LYS A 109 -4.68 -13.38 3.97
N ILE A 110 -3.47 -13.03 3.55
CA ILE A 110 -2.74 -11.89 4.09
C ILE A 110 -2.90 -10.71 3.15
N ASN A 111 -3.67 -9.71 3.59
CA ASN A 111 -4.02 -8.57 2.77
C ASN A 111 -2.96 -7.46 2.78
N ALA A 112 -2.15 -7.37 3.84
CA ALA A 112 -1.16 -6.32 3.98
C ALA A 112 0.13 -6.85 4.61
N VAL A 113 1.27 -6.35 4.13
CA VAL A 113 2.59 -6.61 4.69
C VAL A 113 3.41 -5.33 4.63
N GLU A 114 4.15 -5.01 5.70
CA GLU A 114 4.98 -3.81 5.77
C GLU A 114 6.23 -4.07 6.63
N PHE A 115 7.39 -3.54 6.20
CA PHE A 115 8.60 -3.51 7.02
C PHE A 115 8.56 -2.34 8.00
N ASN A 116 9.23 -2.51 9.13
CA ASN A 116 9.67 -1.36 9.91
C ASN A 116 10.84 -0.65 9.19
N GLU A 117 11.24 0.51 9.67
CA GLU A 117 12.20 1.39 8.97
C GLU A 117 13.54 0.72 8.71
N ASP A 118 14.11 -0.02 9.69
CA ASP A 118 15.39 -0.71 9.56
C ASP A 118 15.28 -2.11 8.93
N ALA A 119 14.09 -2.49 8.47
CA ALA A 119 13.80 -3.80 7.89
C ALA A 119 14.24 -5.00 8.76
N SER A 120 14.21 -4.83 10.09
CA SER A 120 14.48 -5.91 11.07
C SER A 120 13.23 -6.67 11.48
N VAL A 121 12.06 -6.00 11.39
CA VAL A 121 10.75 -6.57 11.72
C VAL A 121 9.83 -6.41 10.52
N LEU A 122 9.02 -7.42 10.29
CA LEU A 122 7.97 -7.42 9.28
C LEU A 122 6.61 -7.56 9.99
N ALA A 123 5.66 -6.73 9.63
CA ALA A 123 4.28 -6.86 10.08
C ALA A 123 3.40 -7.40 8.95
N SER A 124 2.45 -8.27 9.29
CA SER A 124 1.47 -8.81 8.34
C SER A 124 0.06 -8.75 8.90
N GLY A 125 -0.89 -8.27 8.11
CA GLY A 125 -2.31 -8.18 8.46
C GLY A 125 -3.15 -9.12 7.61
N SER A 126 -4.01 -9.89 8.25
CA SER A 126 -4.72 -10.99 7.63
C SER A 126 -6.24 -10.87 7.74
N PHE A 127 -6.90 -11.63 6.86
CA PHE A 127 -8.33 -11.89 6.90
C PHE A 127 -8.77 -12.61 8.19
N ASP A 128 -7.84 -13.23 8.93
CA ASP A 128 -8.12 -13.85 10.23
C ASP A 128 -8.28 -12.83 11.38
N GLY A 129 -8.28 -11.52 11.08
CA GLY A 129 -8.45 -10.45 12.06
C GLY A 129 -7.18 -10.16 12.88
N THR A 130 -6.05 -10.81 12.57
CA THR A 130 -4.82 -10.62 13.35
C THR A 130 -3.76 -9.85 12.58
N VAL A 131 -2.94 -9.11 13.32
CA VAL A 131 -1.64 -8.59 12.86
C VAL A 131 -0.54 -9.39 13.53
N ARG A 132 0.40 -9.91 12.75
CA ARG A 132 1.55 -10.67 13.27
C ARG A 132 2.85 -9.96 12.95
N LEU A 133 3.77 -9.99 13.92
CA LEU A 133 5.11 -9.43 13.83
C LEU A 133 6.13 -10.56 13.72
N TRP A 134 7.07 -10.41 12.80
CA TRP A 134 8.09 -11.40 12.47
C TRP A 134 9.48 -10.78 12.59
N ASP A 135 10.34 -11.41 13.40
CA ASP A 135 11.75 -11.00 13.52
C ASP A 135 12.57 -11.57 12.36
N LEU A 136 13.21 -10.70 11.61
CA LEU A 136 14.03 -11.08 10.46
C LEU A 136 15.48 -11.37 10.83
N ARG A 137 15.92 -10.96 12.02
CA ARG A 137 17.27 -11.23 12.54
C ARG A 137 17.38 -12.63 13.14
N SER A 138 16.32 -13.11 13.76
CA SER A 138 16.27 -14.46 14.30
C SER A 138 16.05 -15.50 13.20
N GLN A 139 16.42 -16.76 13.47
CA GLN A 139 16.11 -17.88 12.58
C GLN A 139 14.68 -18.43 12.79
N SER A 140 13.93 -17.87 13.75
CA SER A 140 12.57 -18.29 14.04
C SER A 140 11.64 -18.01 12.85
N ARG A 141 10.72 -18.93 12.62
CA ARG A 141 9.61 -18.77 11.67
C ARG A 141 8.29 -18.47 12.37
N GLN A 142 8.31 -18.35 13.70
CA GLN A 142 7.15 -18.02 14.51
C GLN A 142 7.04 -16.50 14.66
N ALA A 143 5.81 -16.01 14.75
CA ALA A 143 5.57 -14.61 15.06
C ALA A 143 6.07 -14.30 16.47
N ILE A 144 6.78 -13.18 16.63
CA ILE A 144 7.22 -12.70 17.95
C ILE A 144 6.07 -12.10 18.75
N GLN A 145 5.05 -11.59 18.03
CA GLN A 145 3.85 -11.04 18.64
C GLN A 145 2.66 -11.21 17.70
N THR A 146 1.45 -11.38 18.27
CA THR A 146 0.18 -11.39 17.56
C THR A 146 -0.75 -10.38 18.22
N LEU A 147 -1.26 -9.44 17.44
CA LEU A 147 -2.25 -8.45 17.83
C LEU A 147 -3.60 -8.94 17.31
N SER A 148 -4.57 -9.14 18.18
CA SER A 148 -5.83 -9.84 17.87
C SER A 148 -7.09 -9.07 18.29
N GLU A 149 -6.98 -7.75 18.41
CA GLU A 149 -8.07 -6.87 18.85
C GLU A 149 -9.09 -6.55 17.76
N ALA A 150 -8.77 -6.81 16.48
CA ALA A 150 -9.74 -6.64 15.41
C ALA A 150 -10.78 -7.77 15.41
N ARG A 151 -12.03 -7.38 15.14
CA ARG A 151 -13.18 -8.30 15.08
C ARG A 151 -13.43 -8.85 13.68
N ASP A 152 -12.78 -8.28 12.68
CA ASP A 152 -12.90 -8.66 11.27
C ASP A 152 -11.56 -8.47 10.55
N ALA A 153 -11.52 -8.82 9.27
CA ALA A 153 -10.35 -8.84 8.43
C ALA A 153 -9.52 -7.55 8.48
N ILE A 154 -8.22 -7.67 8.70
CA ILE A 154 -7.28 -6.57 8.50
C ILE A 154 -7.09 -6.39 6.99
N GLN A 155 -7.35 -5.18 6.50
CA GLN A 155 -7.21 -4.83 5.09
C GLN A 155 -5.91 -4.11 4.79
N THR A 156 -5.42 -3.32 5.73
CA THR A 156 -4.30 -2.43 5.51
C THR A 156 -3.45 -2.29 6.76
N LEU A 157 -2.15 -2.08 6.54
CA LEU A 157 -1.17 -1.84 7.59
C LEU A 157 -0.27 -0.68 7.21
N SER A 158 0.19 0.03 8.22
CA SER A 158 1.34 0.92 8.14
C SER A 158 2.21 0.74 9.37
N VAL A 159 3.52 0.69 9.16
CA VAL A 159 4.51 0.53 10.23
C VAL A 159 5.43 1.74 10.22
N GLY A 160 5.36 2.53 11.27
CA GLY A 160 6.29 3.64 11.53
C GLY A 160 7.30 3.26 12.60
N ASN A 161 8.12 4.22 13.03
CA ASN A 161 9.16 4.01 14.04
C ASN A 161 8.61 3.70 15.42
N THR A 162 7.47 4.27 15.74
CA THR A 162 6.87 4.23 17.08
C THR A 162 5.46 3.67 17.10
N TYR A 163 4.84 3.49 15.93
CA TYR A 163 3.47 3.05 15.79
C TYR A 163 3.32 1.96 14.75
N ILE A 164 2.40 1.04 15.01
CA ILE A 164 1.80 0.18 14.00
C ILE A 164 0.34 0.60 13.88
N THR A 165 -0.10 0.92 12.67
CA THR A 165 -1.50 1.27 12.41
C THR A 165 -2.12 0.22 11.50
N SER A 166 -3.27 -0.31 11.90
CA SER A 166 -4.06 -1.25 11.11
C SER A 166 -5.45 -0.72 10.82
N GLY A 167 -5.94 -0.95 9.62
CA GLY A 167 -7.33 -0.71 9.25
C GLY A 167 -8.04 -2.02 8.95
N SER A 168 -9.25 -2.17 9.49
CA SER A 168 -10.02 -3.42 9.40
C SER A 168 -11.44 -3.20 8.85
N VAL A 169 -12.04 -4.30 8.40
CA VAL A 169 -13.41 -4.33 7.86
C VAL A 169 -14.44 -3.99 8.93
N ASP A 170 -14.11 -4.19 10.22
CA ASP A 170 -14.98 -3.80 11.34
C ASP A 170 -15.14 -2.28 11.53
N GLY A 171 -14.57 -1.48 10.61
CA GLY A 171 -14.67 -0.03 10.61
C GLY A 171 -13.75 0.68 11.60
N HIS A 172 -12.77 -0.03 12.17
CA HIS A 172 -11.82 0.54 13.12
C HIS A 172 -10.44 0.76 12.50
N ILE A 173 -9.83 1.85 12.91
CA ILE A 173 -8.38 2.05 12.80
C ILE A 173 -7.81 1.81 14.20
N ARG A 174 -6.80 0.93 14.27
CA ARG A 174 -6.09 0.62 15.52
C ARG A 174 -4.66 1.06 15.40
N THR A 175 -4.24 1.95 16.31
CA THR A 175 -2.88 2.45 16.41
C THR A 175 -2.25 1.94 17.69
N TYR A 176 -1.22 1.12 17.53
CA TYR A 176 -0.42 0.53 18.60
C TYR A 176 0.82 1.38 18.80
N ASP A 177 0.95 2.04 19.96
CA ASP A 177 2.17 2.74 20.34
C ASP A 177 3.19 1.73 20.90
N LEU A 178 4.28 1.53 20.15
CA LEU A 178 5.29 0.52 20.47
C LEU A 178 6.15 0.90 21.69
N ARG A 179 6.19 2.19 22.07
CA ARG A 179 6.98 2.64 23.22
C ARG A 179 6.19 2.57 24.50
N LYS A 180 4.90 2.90 24.44
CA LYS A 180 4.02 2.89 25.59
C LYS A 180 3.30 1.55 25.79
N GLY A 181 3.18 0.74 24.73
CA GLY A 181 2.36 -0.46 24.74
C GLY A 181 0.85 -0.16 24.79
N GLU A 182 0.45 1.03 24.37
CA GLU A 182 -0.95 1.48 24.36
C GLU A 182 -1.61 1.21 23.01
N LEU A 183 -2.87 0.83 23.04
CA LEU A 183 -3.74 0.73 21.88
C LEU A 183 -4.75 1.87 21.88
N ARG A 184 -4.81 2.61 20.77
CA ARG A 184 -5.93 3.48 20.45
C ARG A 184 -6.74 2.87 19.32
N SER A 185 -8.06 2.95 19.44
CA SER A 185 -9.00 2.44 18.44
C SER A 185 -10.03 3.52 18.10
N ASP A 186 -10.02 3.96 16.85
CA ASP A 186 -10.92 4.97 16.32
C ASP A 186 -11.94 4.30 15.40
N TYR A 187 -13.24 4.50 15.66
CA TYR A 187 -14.33 3.90 14.88
C TYR A 187 -14.85 4.87 13.83
N LEU A 188 -14.84 4.44 12.56
CA LEU A 188 -15.29 5.23 11.40
C LEU A 188 -16.66 4.82 10.85
N GLY A 189 -17.21 3.71 11.33
CA GLY A 189 -18.51 3.21 10.92
C GLY A 189 -18.55 2.43 9.61
N GLN A 190 -17.47 2.47 8.81
CA GLN A 190 -17.40 1.81 7.51
C GLN A 190 -16.08 1.05 7.34
N PRO A 191 -16.05 -0.05 6.55
CA PRO A 191 -14.85 -0.82 6.32
C PRO A 191 -13.68 0.04 5.82
N VAL A 192 -12.52 -0.09 6.48
CA VAL A 192 -11.30 0.62 6.11
C VAL A 192 -10.57 -0.15 5.01
N THR A 193 -10.28 0.51 3.89
CA THR A 193 -9.61 -0.12 2.73
C THR A 193 -8.12 0.22 2.64
N SER A 194 -7.72 1.43 3.01
CA SER A 194 -6.30 1.79 3.06
C SER A 194 -6.00 2.81 4.15
N VAL A 195 -4.78 2.75 4.67
CA VAL A 195 -4.21 3.74 5.58
C VAL A 195 -2.85 4.18 5.07
N GLN A 196 -2.56 5.47 5.15
CA GLN A 196 -1.25 6.03 4.85
C GLN A 196 -0.94 7.19 5.81
N PRO A 197 0.02 7.03 6.72
CA PRO A 197 0.45 8.13 7.58
C PRO A 197 1.20 9.19 6.77
N MET A 198 1.17 10.43 7.24
CA MET A 198 2.07 11.49 6.81
C MET A 198 3.51 11.18 7.22
N GLN A 199 4.48 11.77 6.53
CA GLN A 199 5.91 11.54 6.80
C GLN A 199 6.31 11.96 8.20
N ASP A 200 5.71 13.03 8.72
CA ASP A 200 5.93 13.50 10.09
C ASP A 200 5.13 12.74 11.15
N SER A 201 4.30 11.78 10.74
CA SER A 201 3.42 10.99 11.62
C SER A 201 2.45 11.82 12.44
N THR A 202 2.10 13.04 12.01
CA THR A 202 1.11 13.88 12.69
C THR A 202 -0.31 13.50 12.33
N ALA A 203 -0.55 13.09 11.08
CA ALA A 203 -1.86 12.70 10.61
C ALA A 203 -1.79 11.42 9.74
N ILE A 204 -2.94 10.80 9.54
CA ILE A 204 -3.12 9.60 8.75
C ILE A 204 -4.27 9.76 7.76
N LEU A 205 -4.02 9.41 6.52
CA LEU A 205 -5.00 9.33 5.45
C LEU A 205 -5.68 7.97 5.49
N VAL A 206 -6.99 7.95 5.51
CA VAL A 206 -7.81 6.74 5.63
C VAL A 206 -8.87 6.71 4.56
N THR A 207 -8.93 5.62 3.81
CA THR A 207 -9.96 5.38 2.80
C THR A 207 -10.96 4.34 3.33
N THR A 208 -12.24 4.59 3.12
CA THR A 208 -13.34 3.73 3.58
C THR A 208 -14.31 3.40 2.45
N LEU A 209 -15.13 2.33 2.61
CA LEU A 209 -16.10 1.87 1.59
C LEU A 209 -17.40 2.70 1.55
N ASP A 210 -17.36 3.95 1.90
CA ASP A 210 -18.44 4.93 1.76
C ASP A 210 -18.07 6.06 0.79
N SER A 211 -17.04 5.84 -0.02
CA SER A 211 -16.50 6.86 -0.95
C SER A 211 -15.98 8.11 -0.24
N HIS A 212 -15.48 7.97 0.98
CA HIS A 212 -14.82 9.02 1.75
C HIS A 212 -13.34 8.71 1.96
N ILE A 213 -12.52 9.75 1.92
CA ILE A 213 -11.12 9.72 2.36
C ILE A 213 -10.97 10.72 3.47
N ARG A 214 -10.64 10.25 4.66
CA ARG A 214 -10.54 11.05 5.87
C ARG A 214 -9.09 11.26 6.24
N LEU A 215 -8.75 12.49 6.58
CA LEU A 215 -7.47 12.83 7.21
C LEU A 215 -7.71 12.94 8.71
N LEU A 216 -7.07 12.09 9.48
CA LEU A 216 -7.22 12.04 10.94
C LEU A 216 -5.91 12.43 11.62
N ASP A 217 -6.01 13.16 12.71
CA ASP A 217 -4.89 13.42 13.62
C ASP A 217 -4.45 12.12 14.30
N MET A 218 -3.17 11.79 14.20
CA MET A 218 -2.66 10.53 14.75
C MET A 218 -2.59 10.48 16.28
N GLN A 219 -2.64 11.61 16.96
CA GLN A 219 -2.60 11.62 18.43
C GLN A 219 -4.00 11.59 19.04
N THR A 220 -4.95 12.32 18.45
CA THR A 220 -6.28 12.52 19.04
C THR A 220 -7.37 11.73 18.36
N GLY A 221 -7.14 11.20 17.13
CA GLY A 221 -8.17 10.58 16.30
C GLY A 221 -9.17 11.57 15.68
N LYS A 222 -8.99 12.88 15.91
CA LYS A 222 -9.89 13.88 15.39
C LYS A 222 -9.79 13.99 13.86
N MET A 223 -10.92 14.08 13.20
CA MET A 223 -10.99 14.32 11.77
C MET A 223 -10.52 15.75 11.45
N LEU A 224 -9.47 15.86 10.64
CA LEU A 224 -8.89 17.14 10.20
C LEU A 224 -9.49 17.56 8.86
N ASN A 225 -9.75 16.60 7.96
CA ASN A 225 -10.36 16.87 6.66
C ASN A 225 -11.12 15.63 6.17
N ASP A 226 -12.06 15.86 5.25
CA ASP A 226 -12.84 14.82 4.57
C ASP A 226 -12.91 15.11 3.08
N PHE A 227 -12.51 14.14 2.28
CA PHE A 227 -12.44 14.26 0.83
C PHE A 227 -13.44 13.30 0.19
N THR A 228 -14.22 13.81 -0.75
CA THR A 228 -15.27 13.08 -1.48
C THR A 228 -15.13 13.26 -2.98
N GLY A 229 -15.96 12.54 -3.76
CA GLY A 229 -16.03 12.72 -5.21
C GLY A 229 -15.43 11.57 -6.03
N HIS A 230 -14.87 10.54 -5.37
CA HIS A 230 -14.54 9.24 -5.98
C HIS A 230 -15.61 8.21 -5.62
N THR A 231 -15.64 7.10 -6.36
CA THR A 231 -16.51 5.95 -6.06
C THR A 231 -15.68 4.82 -5.47
N ASN A 232 -15.97 4.44 -4.24
CA ASN A 232 -15.32 3.35 -3.54
C ASN A 232 -16.32 2.69 -2.57
N GLU A 233 -17.09 1.71 -3.06
CA GLU A 233 -18.19 1.08 -2.33
C GLU A 233 -18.03 -0.44 -2.19
N SER A 234 -17.25 -1.07 -3.07
CA SER A 234 -17.18 -2.54 -3.16
C SER A 234 -15.76 -3.08 -3.23
N PHE A 235 -14.80 -2.28 -3.69
CA PHE A 235 -13.43 -2.74 -3.92
C PHE A 235 -12.43 -2.07 -2.98
N ARG A 236 -11.31 -2.74 -2.78
CA ARG A 236 -10.19 -2.18 -2.05
C ARG A 236 -9.42 -1.23 -2.96
N CYS A 237 -9.80 0.05 -2.97
CA CYS A 237 -9.05 1.11 -3.61
C CYS A 237 -8.09 1.74 -2.61
N ARG A 238 -6.90 2.13 -3.07
CA ARG A 238 -5.91 2.82 -2.25
C ARG A 238 -5.88 4.30 -2.61
N ALA A 239 -5.80 5.15 -1.58
CA ALA A 239 -5.40 6.54 -1.72
C ALA A 239 -3.94 6.73 -1.32
N CYS A 240 -3.29 7.74 -1.86
CA CYS A 240 -1.95 8.17 -1.48
C CYS A 240 -1.84 9.70 -1.42
N PHE A 241 -0.86 10.16 -0.66
CA PHE A 241 -0.44 11.55 -0.76
C PHE A 241 0.31 11.79 -2.07
N GLY A 242 0.09 12.94 -2.67
CA GLY A 242 0.93 13.47 -3.73
C GLY A 242 2.24 14.05 -3.19
N HIS A 243 2.98 14.74 -4.05
CA HIS A 243 4.27 15.29 -3.68
C HIS A 243 4.16 16.26 -2.49
N ALA A 244 5.09 16.12 -1.55
CA ALA A 244 5.15 16.92 -0.31
C ALA A 244 3.81 16.97 0.45
N GLU A 245 2.97 15.93 0.28
CA GLU A 245 1.66 15.81 0.94
C GLU A 245 0.67 16.96 0.64
N ALA A 246 0.94 17.72 -0.45
CA ALA A 246 0.12 18.86 -0.84
C ALA A 246 -1.21 18.49 -1.51
N SER A 247 -1.39 17.22 -1.87
CA SER A 247 -2.61 16.70 -2.52
C SER A 247 -2.87 15.26 -2.13
N VAL A 248 -4.10 14.81 -2.34
CA VAL A 248 -4.51 13.41 -2.17
C VAL A 248 -4.93 12.87 -3.53
N ILE A 249 -4.44 11.68 -3.87
CA ILE A 249 -4.76 10.97 -5.11
C ILE A 249 -5.40 9.63 -4.71
N CYS A 250 -6.53 9.30 -5.32
CA CYS A 250 -7.23 8.04 -5.07
C CYS A 250 -7.54 7.30 -6.36
N GLY A 251 -7.47 5.98 -6.29
CA GLY A 251 -8.09 5.08 -7.28
C GLY A 251 -9.59 5.02 -7.09
N ASP A 252 -10.32 4.83 -8.18
CA ASP A 252 -11.78 4.82 -8.26
C ASP A 252 -12.23 3.50 -8.91
N GLU A 253 -13.42 3.04 -8.56
CA GLU A 253 -14.01 1.81 -9.12
C GLU A 253 -14.33 1.92 -10.62
N ASN A 254 -14.48 3.14 -11.13
CA ASN A 254 -14.75 3.41 -12.54
C ASN A 254 -13.48 3.54 -13.41
N GLY A 255 -12.31 3.25 -12.85
CA GLY A 255 -11.04 3.35 -13.55
C GLY A 255 -10.50 4.78 -13.68
N GLN A 256 -10.95 5.69 -12.80
CA GLN A 256 -10.48 7.07 -12.74
C GLN A 256 -9.47 7.23 -11.61
N ALA A 257 -8.31 7.80 -11.89
CA ALA A 257 -7.39 8.25 -10.84
C ALA A 257 -7.71 9.71 -10.52
N LYS A 258 -8.42 9.94 -9.43
CA LYS A 258 -8.91 11.29 -9.08
C LYS A 258 -7.94 12.01 -8.16
N PRO A 259 -7.39 13.17 -8.61
CA PRO A 259 -7.04 14.19 -7.65
C PRO A 259 -8.33 14.74 -7.06
N LEU A 260 -8.38 14.91 -5.76
CA LEU A 260 -9.52 15.58 -5.12
C LEU A 260 -9.43 17.10 -5.35
N ALA A 261 -9.49 17.51 -6.60
CA ALA A 261 -9.46 18.86 -7.11
C ALA A 261 -10.61 19.03 -8.14
N PRO A 262 -11.08 20.26 -8.43
CA PRO A 262 -12.38 20.54 -9.05
C PRO A 262 -12.59 20.07 -10.52
N ASN A 263 -11.62 19.45 -11.16
CA ASN A 263 -11.77 18.92 -12.51
C ASN A 263 -11.67 17.39 -12.52
N PRO A 264 -12.71 16.64 -12.97
CA PRO A 264 -12.64 15.19 -13.06
C PRO A 264 -11.52 14.77 -14.03
N PRO A 265 -10.64 13.84 -13.64
CA PRO A 265 -9.63 13.31 -14.53
C PRO A 265 -10.27 12.38 -15.58
N PRO A 266 -9.61 12.18 -16.72
CA PRO A 266 -10.04 11.21 -17.71
C PRO A 266 -10.03 9.79 -17.11
N LYS A 267 -10.86 8.90 -17.66
CA LYS A 267 -10.78 7.47 -17.39
C LYS A 267 -9.39 6.98 -17.81
N VAL A 268 -8.64 6.44 -16.85
CA VAL A 268 -7.24 6.06 -17.06
C VAL A 268 -7.06 4.54 -17.18
N HIS A 269 -8.01 3.75 -16.65
CA HIS A 269 -8.05 2.29 -16.74
C HIS A 269 -9.44 1.79 -17.13
N GLU A 270 -9.51 0.58 -17.70
CA GLU A 270 -10.80 -0.01 -18.09
C GLU A 270 -11.61 -0.55 -16.90
N LYS A 271 -10.94 -0.91 -15.81
CA LYS A 271 -11.53 -1.45 -14.58
C LYS A 271 -11.04 -0.67 -13.37
N VAL A 272 -11.47 -1.12 -12.19
CA VAL A 272 -11.12 -0.59 -10.88
C VAL A 272 -9.63 -0.34 -10.75
N ILE A 273 -9.26 0.81 -10.22
CA ILE A 273 -7.89 1.11 -9.82
C ILE A 273 -7.69 0.59 -8.40
N THR A 274 -6.91 -0.47 -8.28
CA THR A 274 -6.60 -1.13 -7.01
C THR A 274 -5.51 -0.43 -6.22
N TRP A 275 -4.58 0.24 -6.93
CA TRP A 275 -3.41 0.87 -6.33
C TRP A 275 -3.03 2.15 -7.03
N VAL A 276 -2.70 3.16 -6.23
CA VAL A 276 -2.09 4.41 -6.67
C VAL A 276 -0.91 4.71 -5.75
N GLU A 277 0.23 5.08 -6.33
CA GLU A 277 1.39 5.51 -5.55
C GLU A 277 2.13 6.62 -6.31
N HIS A 278 2.37 7.73 -5.62
CA HIS A 278 3.19 8.82 -6.13
C HIS A 278 4.67 8.48 -5.95
N HIS A 279 5.50 8.86 -6.92
CA HIS A 279 6.95 8.62 -6.82
C HIS A 279 7.52 9.38 -5.62
N PRO A 280 8.30 8.72 -4.74
CA PRO A 280 8.75 9.34 -3.48
C PRO A 280 9.63 10.58 -3.66
N ILE A 281 10.35 10.69 -4.78
CA ILE A 281 11.32 11.78 -5.04
C ILE A 281 10.88 12.61 -6.24
N ASP A 282 10.51 11.99 -7.37
CA ASP A 282 10.12 12.71 -8.58
C ASP A 282 8.70 13.25 -8.44
N VAL A 283 8.62 14.58 -8.47
CA VAL A 283 7.36 15.32 -8.37
C VAL A 283 6.40 15.03 -9.52
N GLY A 284 6.95 14.70 -10.67
CA GLY A 284 6.25 14.54 -11.93
C GLY A 284 5.90 13.10 -12.27
N GLU A 285 6.08 12.12 -11.37
CA GLU A 285 5.82 10.72 -11.69
C GLU A 285 4.88 10.05 -10.68
N MET A 286 3.96 9.21 -11.16
CA MET A 286 3.13 8.32 -10.34
C MET A 286 2.86 7.01 -11.07
N VAL A 287 2.46 5.99 -10.32
CA VAL A 287 2.05 4.68 -10.83
C VAL A 287 0.63 4.36 -10.41
N THR A 288 -0.14 3.75 -11.32
CA THR A 288 -1.47 3.21 -11.05
C THR A 288 -1.53 1.76 -11.48
N ALA A 289 -2.16 0.90 -10.66
CA ALA A 289 -2.42 -0.50 -11.01
C ALA A 289 -3.92 -0.76 -11.02
N SER A 290 -4.36 -1.68 -11.88
CA SER A 290 -5.78 -1.94 -12.09
C SER A 290 -6.12 -3.42 -12.19
N ALA A 291 -7.39 -3.71 -11.93
CA ALA A 291 -8.00 -4.99 -12.18
C ALA A 291 -8.12 -5.33 -13.68
N ASP A 292 -7.76 -4.42 -14.58
CA ASP A 292 -7.65 -4.69 -16.02
C ASP A 292 -6.36 -5.45 -16.40
N GLY A 293 -5.46 -5.67 -15.44
CA GLY A 293 -4.19 -6.38 -15.65
C GLY A 293 -3.03 -5.48 -16.04
N THR A 294 -3.24 -4.17 -16.11
CA THR A 294 -2.21 -3.20 -16.49
C THR A 294 -1.73 -2.37 -15.30
N VAL A 295 -0.48 -1.96 -15.38
CA VAL A 295 0.10 -0.93 -14.54
C VAL A 295 0.54 0.21 -15.44
N LYS A 296 0.16 1.45 -15.11
CA LYS A 296 0.46 2.62 -15.91
C LYS A 296 1.36 3.58 -15.14
N VAL A 297 2.39 4.07 -15.80
CA VAL A 297 3.30 5.09 -15.28
C VAL A 297 2.91 6.41 -15.93
N TRP A 298 2.74 7.43 -15.12
CA TRP A 298 2.30 8.76 -15.50
C TRP A 298 3.40 9.77 -15.23
N LYS A 299 3.53 10.74 -16.15
CA LYS A 299 4.46 11.88 -15.99
C LYS A 299 3.75 13.21 -16.19
N GLN A 300 4.40 14.29 -15.78
CA GLN A 300 3.96 15.65 -16.07
C GLN A 300 4.15 15.98 -17.54
#